data_a0f0f290d91eddd5ce86725e3c7116bb
#
_entry.id   a0f0f290d91eddd5ce86725e3c7116bb
#
_cell.length_a   1.000
_cell.length_b   1.000
_cell.length_c   1.000
_cell.angle_alpha   90.00
_cell.angle_beta   90.00
_cell.angle_gamma   90.00
#
_symmetry.space_group_name_H-M   'P 1'
#
loop_
_entity.id
_entity.type
_entity.pdbx_description
1 polymer ?
#
loop_
_entity_poly.entity_id
_entity_poly.type
_entity_poly.pdbx_seq_one_letter_code
_entity_poly.pdbx_strand_id
1 'polypeptide(L)'
;MEAPPFRVLVVDDEPPIVDLLTGYLEREGWAVAAASDGLLALDAVRKHNPDVVILDVMLPGLDGVEVCRRLRAFSDAYVLMLTARGEEIDRIVGLTVGADDYLVKPFSPREVVARLKAFQRRPRRSGAGAGVSGGAADQSPGLALDEGRRAVHVDGASVELTVLEFNLLAAIARAPGLVVTRDALLDAVWGPGYTGDDHLLDVHVANVRRKLGDDPGAPRFVETVRGVGFRLRDHGPEAD
;
A
#
# COMPACT_ATOMS: atom_id res chain seq x y z
N MET A 1 -21.71 -20.41 -0.08
CA MET A 1 -20.62 -20.15 -1.06
C MET A 1 -19.38 -19.81 -0.25
N GLU A 2 -18.36 -20.60 -0.39
CA GLU A 2 -17.06 -20.35 0.25
C GLU A 2 -16.43 -19.10 -0.40
N ALA A 3 -15.84 -18.23 0.41
CA ALA A 3 -15.16 -17.04 -0.13
C ALA A 3 -13.99 -17.49 -1.05
N PRO A 4 -13.74 -16.79 -2.17
CA PRO A 4 -12.64 -17.16 -3.03
C PRO A 4 -11.31 -17.13 -2.25
N PRO A 5 -10.39 -18.06 -2.52
CA PRO A 5 -9.12 -18.13 -1.80
C PRO A 5 -8.31 -16.85 -2.02
N PHE A 6 -7.57 -16.45 -0.98
CA PHE A 6 -6.61 -15.35 -1.06
C PHE A 6 -5.49 -15.70 -2.03
N ARG A 7 -5.24 -14.86 -3.02
CA ARG A 7 -4.33 -15.14 -4.15
C ARG A 7 -3.03 -14.38 -3.98
N VAL A 8 -1.94 -15.11 -4.04
CA VAL A 8 -0.58 -14.57 -3.91
C VAL A 8 0.21 -14.87 -5.16
N LEU A 9 0.91 -13.89 -5.70
CA LEU A 9 1.91 -14.06 -6.75
C LEU A 9 3.29 -13.90 -6.13
N VAL A 10 4.15 -14.90 -6.27
CA VAL A 10 5.56 -14.86 -5.87
C VAL A 10 6.41 -14.59 -7.11
N VAL A 11 7.22 -13.55 -7.08
CA VAL A 11 8.10 -13.15 -8.18
C VAL A 11 9.53 -13.08 -7.67
N ASP A 12 10.33 -14.06 -8.03
CA ASP A 12 11.74 -14.18 -7.66
C ASP A 12 12.43 -15.08 -8.70
N ASP A 13 13.64 -14.77 -9.11
CA ASP A 13 14.41 -15.57 -10.07
C ASP A 13 15.15 -16.74 -9.40
N GLU A 14 15.15 -16.83 -8.08
CA GLU A 14 15.74 -17.90 -7.29
C GLU A 14 14.70 -19.00 -6.97
N PRO A 15 14.72 -20.17 -7.68
CA PRO A 15 13.74 -21.24 -7.45
C PRO A 15 13.62 -21.70 -5.99
N PRO A 16 14.72 -21.78 -5.20
CA PRO A 16 14.62 -22.18 -3.79
C PRO A 16 13.78 -21.22 -2.94
N ILE A 17 13.79 -19.91 -3.25
CA ILE A 17 12.98 -18.90 -2.55
C ILE A 17 11.51 -19.06 -2.94
N VAL A 18 11.24 -19.25 -4.24
CA VAL A 18 9.88 -19.48 -4.76
C VAL A 18 9.27 -20.72 -4.12
N ASP A 19 9.98 -21.85 -4.13
CA ASP A 19 9.52 -23.12 -3.56
C ASP A 19 9.25 -22.99 -2.05
N LEU A 20 10.17 -22.35 -1.33
CA LEU A 20 10.06 -22.10 0.10
C LEU A 20 8.80 -21.28 0.41
N LEU A 21 8.62 -20.14 -0.25
CA LEU A 21 7.48 -19.26 -0.03
C LEU A 21 6.18 -19.96 -0.43
N THR A 22 6.12 -20.59 -1.60
CA THR A 22 4.94 -21.33 -2.07
C THR A 22 4.49 -22.34 -1.02
N GLY A 23 5.41 -23.18 -0.51
CA GLY A 23 5.07 -24.19 0.47
C GLY A 23 4.53 -23.63 1.80
N TYR A 24 5.00 -22.46 2.24
CA TYR A 24 4.47 -21.80 3.43
C TYR A 24 3.11 -21.16 3.18
N LEU A 25 2.91 -20.51 2.04
CA LEU A 25 1.68 -19.80 1.68
C LEU A 25 0.52 -20.77 1.40
N GLU A 26 0.78 -21.89 0.72
CA GLU A 26 -0.22 -22.94 0.47
C GLU A 26 -0.71 -23.61 1.76
N ARG A 27 0.15 -23.76 2.77
CA ARG A 27 -0.27 -24.27 4.10
C ARG A 27 -1.25 -23.35 4.81
N GLU A 28 -1.28 -22.07 4.46
CA GLU A 28 -2.29 -21.11 4.94
C GLU A 28 -3.60 -21.16 4.15
N GLY A 29 -3.72 -22.07 3.15
CA GLY A 29 -4.88 -22.21 2.29
C GLY A 29 -4.97 -21.16 1.19
N TRP A 30 -3.85 -20.47 0.88
CA TRP A 30 -3.81 -19.45 -0.15
C TRP A 30 -3.50 -20.04 -1.53
N ALA A 31 -4.08 -19.45 -2.57
CA ALA A 31 -3.77 -19.83 -3.95
C ALA A 31 -2.50 -19.08 -4.40
N VAL A 32 -1.45 -19.84 -4.74
CA VAL A 32 -0.15 -19.29 -5.09
C VAL A 32 0.12 -19.47 -6.58
N ALA A 33 0.58 -18.40 -7.23
CA ALA A 33 1.18 -18.42 -8.55
C ALA A 33 2.61 -17.92 -8.45
N ALA A 34 3.47 -18.28 -9.41
CA ALA A 34 4.86 -17.86 -9.44
C ALA A 34 5.26 -17.30 -10.80
N ALA A 35 6.23 -16.38 -10.79
CA ALA A 35 6.90 -15.87 -11.98
C ALA A 35 8.40 -15.70 -11.68
N SER A 36 9.26 -15.93 -12.67
CA SER A 36 10.72 -15.89 -12.53
C SER A 36 11.38 -14.64 -13.10
N ASP A 37 10.60 -13.74 -13.69
CA ASP A 37 11.10 -12.48 -14.24
C ASP A 37 10.00 -11.41 -14.27
N GLY A 38 10.41 -10.16 -14.50
CA GLY A 38 9.51 -9.02 -14.43
C GLY A 38 8.43 -8.96 -15.52
N LEU A 39 8.67 -9.48 -16.72
CA LEU A 39 7.67 -9.49 -17.79
C LEU A 39 6.61 -10.55 -17.52
N LEU A 40 7.03 -11.75 -17.13
CA LEU A 40 6.12 -12.82 -16.71
C LEU A 40 5.31 -12.40 -15.49
N ALA A 41 5.90 -11.62 -14.57
CA ALA A 41 5.19 -11.08 -13.42
C ALA A 41 4.01 -10.19 -13.84
N LEU A 42 4.22 -9.24 -14.76
CA LEU A 42 3.16 -8.34 -15.23
C LEU A 42 2.01 -9.11 -15.91
N ASP A 43 2.34 -10.14 -16.72
CA ASP A 43 1.35 -10.99 -17.36
C ASP A 43 0.61 -11.87 -16.34
N ALA A 44 1.33 -12.40 -15.34
CA ALA A 44 0.73 -13.17 -14.25
C ALA A 44 -0.24 -12.33 -13.42
N VAL A 45 0.08 -11.06 -13.13
CA VAL A 45 -0.82 -10.14 -12.44
C VAL A 45 -2.12 -9.94 -13.23
N ARG A 46 -2.03 -9.70 -14.53
CA ARG A 46 -3.23 -9.54 -15.39
C ARG A 46 -4.08 -10.81 -15.43
N LYS A 47 -3.43 -11.97 -15.54
CA LYS A 47 -4.10 -13.26 -15.67
C LYS A 47 -4.75 -13.74 -14.37
N HIS A 48 -4.03 -13.63 -13.26
CA HIS A 48 -4.45 -14.21 -11.98
C HIS A 48 -5.12 -13.20 -11.05
N ASN A 49 -4.99 -11.89 -11.33
CA ASN A 49 -5.49 -10.81 -10.50
C ASN A 49 -5.22 -11.07 -9.01
N PRO A 50 -3.94 -11.17 -8.61
CA PRO A 50 -3.57 -11.53 -7.25
C PRO A 50 -3.99 -10.46 -6.24
N ASP A 51 -4.12 -10.88 -5.00
CA ASP A 51 -4.41 -10.01 -3.88
C ASP A 51 -3.13 -9.37 -3.34
N VAL A 52 -2.04 -10.14 -3.46
CA VAL A 52 -0.69 -9.75 -3.06
C VAL A 52 0.30 -10.19 -4.12
N VAL A 53 1.30 -9.35 -4.35
CA VAL A 53 2.51 -9.68 -5.11
C VAL A 53 3.69 -9.58 -4.16
N ILE A 54 4.40 -10.68 -3.95
CA ILE A 54 5.72 -10.71 -3.32
C ILE A 54 6.73 -10.57 -4.45
N LEU A 55 7.53 -9.51 -4.43
CA LEU A 55 8.31 -9.07 -5.58
C LEU A 55 9.77 -8.85 -5.22
N ASP A 56 10.65 -9.67 -5.78
CA ASP A 56 12.08 -9.38 -5.67
C ASP A 56 12.45 -8.11 -6.44
N VAL A 57 13.29 -7.29 -5.84
CA VAL A 57 13.85 -6.09 -6.48
C VAL A 57 14.83 -6.47 -7.59
N MET A 58 15.67 -7.47 -7.33
CA MET A 58 16.79 -7.86 -8.19
C MET A 58 16.38 -8.91 -9.23
N LEU A 59 15.43 -8.59 -10.10
CA LEU A 59 15.02 -9.50 -11.17
C LEU A 59 15.86 -9.29 -12.45
N PRO A 60 16.09 -10.35 -13.23
CA PRO A 60 16.75 -10.22 -14.53
C PRO A 60 15.86 -9.49 -15.54
N GLY A 61 16.49 -8.64 -16.34
CA GLY A 61 15.84 -7.91 -17.43
C GLY A 61 15.02 -6.72 -16.96
N LEU A 62 13.82 -6.93 -16.45
CA LEU A 62 12.98 -5.87 -15.86
C LEU A 62 13.02 -5.97 -14.35
N ASP A 63 13.66 -5.01 -13.68
CA ASP A 63 13.79 -5.00 -12.23
C ASP A 63 12.45 -4.84 -11.50
N GLY A 64 12.41 -5.25 -10.22
CA GLY A 64 11.19 -5.24 -9.42
C GLY A 64 10.61 -3.84 -9.18
N VAL A 65 11.44 -2.79 -9.17
CA VAL A 65 10.98 -1.40 -9.01
C VAL A 65 10.17 -0.97 -10.22
N GLU A 66 10.68 -1.26 -11.41
CA GLU A 66 9.98 -0.97 -12.68
C GLU A 66 8.73 -1.85 -12.85
N VAL A 67 8.79 -3.13 -12.41
CA VAL A 67 7.60 -4.00 -12.36
C VAL A 67 6.53 -3.38 -11.47
N CYS A 68 6.87 -2.94 -10.26
CA CYS A 68 5.94 -2.29 -9.34
C CYS A 68 5.31 -1.04 -9.97
N ARG A 69 6.12 -0.18 -10.56
CA ARG A 69 5.65 1.04 -11.22
C ARG A 69 4.63 0.74 -12.33
N ARG A 70 4.91 -0.25 -13.19
CA ARG A 70 3.99 -0.66 -14.28
C ARG A 70 2.74 -1.34 -13.74
N LEU A 71 2.88 -2.15 -12.68
CA LEU A 71 1.77 -2.83 -12.04
C LEU A 71 0.75 -1.83 -11.51
N ARG A 72 1.18 -0.74 -10.90
CA ARG A 72 0.30 0.30 -10.34
C ARG A 72 -0.58 1.01 -11.38
N ALA A 73 -0.23 0.96 -12.65
CA ALA A 73 -1.07 1.50 -13.73
C ALA A 73 -2.36 0.69 -13.97
N PHE A 74 -2.45 -0.57 -13.47
CA PHE A 74 -3.60 -1.43 -13.74
C PHE A 74 -4.00 -2.36 -12.58
N SER A 75 -3.31 -2.34 -11.45
CA SER A 75 -3.59 -3.22 -10.32
C SER A 75 -3.37 -2.53 -8.97
N ASP A 76 -4.32 -2.75 -8.07
CA ASP A 76 -4.28 -2.33 -6.66
C ASP A 76 -3.78 -3.45 -5.73
N ALA A 77 -3.18 -4.53 -6.28
CA ALA A 77 -2.62 -5.61 -5.49
C ALA A 77 -1.63 -5.06 -4.46
N TYR A 78 -1.63 -5.61 -3.25
CA TYR A 78 -0.62 -5.28 -2.26
C TYR A 78 0.76 -5.76 -2.74
N VAL A 79 1.77 -4.90 -2.72
CA VAL A 79 3.12 -5.24 -3.14
C VAL A 79 4.05 -5.25 -1.93
N LEU A 80 4.54 -6.46 -1.60
CA LEU A 80 5.62 -6.68 -0.64
C LEU A 80 6.92 -6.87 -1.41
N MET A 81 7.83 -5.91 -1.33
CA MET A 81 9.15 -6.03 -1.96
C MET A 81 10.13 -6.84 -1.13
N LEU A 82 10.88 -7.73 -1.79
CA LEU A 82 12.04 -8.41 -1.20
C LEU A 82 13.31 -7.67 -1.64
N THR A 83 14.14 -7.24 -0.67
CA THR A 83 15.33 -6.43 -0.93
C THR A 83 16.58 -7.08 -0.33
N ALA A 84 17.74 -6.85 -0.92
CA ALA A 84 19.01 -7.29 -0.33
C ALA A 84 19.40 -6.39 0.86
N ARG A 85 20.23 -6.92 1.75
CA ARG A 85 20.77 -6.18 2.90
C ARG A 85 21.73 -5.09 2.43
N GLY A 86 21.49 -3.84 2.83
CA GLY A 86 22.36 -2.70 2.50
C GLY A 86 21.83 -1.78 1.40
N GLU A 87 20.75 -2.14 0.72
CA GLU A 87 20.13 -1.35 -0.35
C GLU A 87 19.02 -0.46 0.20
N GLU A 88 19.38 0.48 1.07
CA GLU A 88 18.42 1.43 1.65
C GLU A 88 17.78 2.32 0.58
N ILE A 89 18.55 2.64 -0.46
CA ILE A 89 18.07 3.43 -1.60
C ILE A 89 16.96 2.70 -2.34
N ASP A 90 17.11 1.40 -2.59
CA ASP A 90 16.10 0.61 -3.32
C ASP A 90 14.80 0.47 -2.53
N ARG A 91 14.88 0.42 -1.18
CA ARG A 91 13.69 0.43 -0.31
C ARG A 91 12.91 1.73 -0.46
N ILE A 92 13.58 2.87 -0.38
CA ILE A 92 12.96 4.19 -0.51
C ILE A 92 12.39 4.36 -1.93
N VAL A 93 13.14 3.98 -2.96
CA VAL A 93 12.70 4.05 -4.35
C VAL A 93 11.48 3.14 -4.57
N GLY A 94 11.54 1.89 -4.12
CA GLY A 94 10.42 0.94 -4.24
C GLY A 94 9.13 1.45 -3.60
N LEU A 95 9.21 1.98 -2.39
CA LEU A 95 8.07 2.59 -1.70
C LEU A 95 7.55 3.85 -2.40
N THR A 96 8.46 4.66 -2.98
CA THR A 96 8.09 5.87 -3.73
C THR A 96 7.33 5.56 -5.02
N VAL A 97 7.64 4.43 -5.67
CA VAL A 97 6.93 4.00 -6.90
C VAL A 97 5.65 3.22 -6.61
N GLY A 98 5.34 2.96 -5.34
CA GLY A 98 4.05 2.41 -4.94
C GLY A 98 4.07 1.03 -4.30
N ALA A 99 5.21 0.50 -3.87
CA ALA A 99 5.23 -0.67 -2.99
C ALA A 99 4.54 -0.33 -1.65
N ASP A 100 3.90 -1.33 -1.04
CA ASP A 100 3.16 -1.14 0.20
C ASP A 100 3.99 -1.51 1.43
N ASP A 101 4.94 -2.44 1.27
CA ASP A 101 5.83 -2.90 2.32
C ASP A 101 7.11 -3.48 1.70
N TYR A 102 8.12 -3.71 2.54
CA TYR A 102 9.34 -4.39 2.12
C TYR A 102 9.86 -5.33 3.19
N LEU A 103 10.66 -6.30 2.76
CA LEU A 103 11.32 -7.26 3.62
C LEU A 103 12.74 -7.51 3.14
N VAL A 104 13.70 -7.45 4.07
CA VAL A 104 15.13 -7.59 3.76
C VAL A 104 15.54 -9.07 3.77
N LYS A 105 16.20 -9.53 2.72
CA LYS A 105 16.84 -10.86 2.65
C LYS A 105 18.11 -10.88 3.56
N PRO A 106 18.35 -11.94 4.38
CA PRO A 106 17.51 -13.11 4.55
C PRO A 106 16.33 -12.86 5.49
N PHE A 107 15.16 -13.38 5.15
CA PHE A 107 13.93 -13.22 5.91
C PHE A 107 13.38 -14.57 6.42
N SER A 108 12.51 -14.51 7.38
CA SER A 108 11.74 -15.68 7.81
C SER A 108 10.46 -15.82 6.97
N PRO A 109 10.16 -16.99 6.37
CA PRO A 109 8.88 -17.22 5.70
C PRO A 109 7.67 -16.97 6.60
N ARG A 110 7.82 -17.19 7.92
CA ARG A 110 6.78 -16.89 8.91
C ARG A 110 6.50 -15.39 9.01
N GLU A 111 7.52 -14.56 8.82
CA GLU A 111 7.37 -13.10 8.80
C GLU A 111 6.56 -12.66 7.57
N VAL A 112 6.86 -13.22 6.39
CA VAL A 112 6.06 -13.01 5.19
C VAL A 112 4.60 -13.34 5.45
N VAL A 113 4.31 -14.55 5.96
CA VAL A 113 2.95 -14.98 6.30
C VAL A 113 2.28 -14.03 7.28
N ALA A 114 2.97 -13.58 8.32
CA ALA A 114 2.42 -12.65 9.32
C ALA A 114 2.00 -11.32 8.68
N ARG A 115 2.84 -10.75 7.80
CA ARG A 115 2.55 -9.50 7.08
C ARG A 115 1.35 -9.65 6.15
N LEU A 116 1.28 -10.74 5.39
CA LEU A 116 0.17 -11.00 4.50
C LEU A 116 -1.15 -11.28 5.24
N LYS A 117 -1.11 -11.93 6.39
CA LYS A 117 -2.29 -12.10 7.26
C LYS A 117 -2.80 -10.76 7.79
N ALA A 118 -1.89 -9.86 8.15
CA ALA A 118 -2.27 -8.50 8.57
C ALA A 118 -2.95 -7.75 7.42
N PHE A 119 -2.41 -7.88 6.21
CA PHE A 119 -3.03 -7.32 5.01
C PHE A 119 -4.39 -7.96 4.68
N GLN A 120 -4.53 -9.28 4.73
CA GLN A 120 -5.76 -10.00 4.42
C GLN A 120 -6.95 -9.58 5.29
N ARG A 121 -6.71 -9.16 6.54
CA ARG A 121 -7.75 -8.68 7.46
C ARG A 121 -8.35 -7.33 7.08
N ARG A 122 -7.80 -6.63 6.08
CA ARG A 122 -8.30 -5.31 5.66
C ARG A 122 -9.48 -5.43 4.73
N PRO A 123 -10.47 -4.52 4.82
CA PRO A 123 -11.55 -4.49 3.85
C PRO A 123 -11.00 -4.18 2.45
N ARG A 124 -11.28 -5.08 1.52
CA ARG A 124 -10.90 -4.93 0.11
C ARG A 124 -11.93 -4.10 -0.63
N ARG A 125 -11.49 -3.42 -1.69
CA ARG A 125 -12.41 -3.02 -2.74
C ARG A 125 -13.10 -4.28 -3.27
N SER A 126 -14.36 -4.52 -2.91
CA SER A 126 -15.18 -5.51 -3.61
C SER A 126 -15.21 -5.08 -5.07
N GLY A 127 -14.58 -5.88 -5.93
CA GLY A 127 -14.47 -5.60 -7.35
C GLY A 127 -15.83 -5.30 -7.96
N ALA A 128 -15.84 -4.42 -8.95
CA ALA A 128 -16.87 -4.19 -9.94
C ALA A 128 -18.29 -3.89 -9.37
N GLY A 129 -18.45 -2.69 -8.86
CA GLY A 129 -19.69 -1.97 -8.92
C GLY A 129 -19.49 -0.76 -9.83
N ALA A 130 -19.47 -0.97 -11.14
CA ALA A 130 -19.73 0.10 -12.09
C ALA A 130 -21.18 0.57 -11.89
N GLY A 131 -21.38 1.40 -10.91
CA GLY A 131 -22.57 2.19 -10.69
C GLY A 131 -22.13 3.65 -10.87
N VAL A 132 -22.07 4.07 -12.11
CA VAL A 132 -22.12 5.48 -12.47
C VAL A 132 -23.43 6.01 -11.96
N SER A 133 -23.46 6.51 -10.75
CA SER A 133 -24.42 7.52 -10.35
C SER A 133 -23.62 8.80 -10.20
N GLY A 134 -23.77 9.68 -11.19
CA GLY A 134 -23.31 11.06 -11.13
C GLY A 134 -23.96 11.75 -9.94
N GLY A 135 -23.37 11.56 -8.77
CA GLY A 135 -23.48 12.51 -7.68
C GLY A 135 -22.57 13.66 -8.06
N ALA A 136 -23.11 14.88 -8.07
CA ALA A 136 -22.33 16.09 -8.30
C ALA A 136 -21.03 15.99 -7.50
N ALA A 137 -19.89 16.16 -8.17
CA ALA A 137 -18.61 16.27 -7.51
C ALA A 137 -18.78 17.34 -6.43
N ASP A 138 -18.56 16.98 -5.18
CA ASP A 138 -18.56 17.93 -4.09
C ASP A 138 -17.47 18.94 -4.41
N GLN A 139 -17.86 20.11 -4.86
CA GLN A 139 -16.96 21.21 -5.24
C GLN A 139 -16.48 21.99 -4.03
N SER A 140 -16.65 21.43 -2.83
CA SER A 140 -16.17 22.06 -1.62
C SER A 140 -14.65 22.23 -1.68
N PRO A 141 -14.13 23.43 -1.41
CA PRO A 141 -12.70 23.63 -1.31
C PRO A 141 -12.15 22.80 -0.14
N GLY A 142 -11.03 22.11 -0.38
CA GLY A 142 -10.38 21.32 0.65
C GLY A 142 -10.26 19.85 0.30
N LEU A 143 -10.03 19.04 1.33
CA LEU A 143 -9.89 17.58 1.23
C LEU A 143 -11.22 16.90 1.54
N ALA A 144 -11.75 16.15 0.59
CA ALA A 144 -12.93 15.31 0.78
C ALA A 144 -12.53 13.82 0.70
N LEU A 145 -12.94 13.04 1.69
CA LEU A 145 -12.67 11.61 1.81
C LEU A 145 -13.98 10.84 1.91
N ASP A 146 -14.24 9.95 0.96
CA ASP A 146 -15.36 9.01 0.99
C ASP A 146 -14.83 7.60 1.31
N GLU A 147 -14.94 7.19 2.57
CA GLU A 147 -14.49 5.85 2.99
C GLU A 147 -15.31 4.73 2.33
N GLY A 148 -16.59 4.94 2.08
CA GLY A 148 -17.47 3.94 1.47
C GLY A 148 -17.11 3.66 0.01
N ARG A 149 -16.80 4.70 -0.75
CA ARG A 149 -16.35 4.61 -2.15
C ARG A 149 -14.84 4.50 -2.28
N ARG A 150 -14.10 4.69 -1.19
CA ARG A 150 -12.63 4.80 -1.17
C ARG A 150 -12.11 5.86 -2.15
N ALA A 151 -12.79 6.98 -2.19
CA ALA A 151 -12.48 8.09 -3.06
C ALA A 151 -11.90 9.27 -2.27
N VAL A 152 -10.95 9.95 -2.87
CA VAL A 152 -10.31 11.16 -2.33
C VAL A 152 -10.41 12.26 -3.37
N HIS A 153 -10.82 13.44 -2.95
CA HIS A 153 -10.85 14.63 -3.78
C HIS A 153 -10.12 15.77 -3.07
N VAL A 154 -9.37 16.54 -3.83
CA VAL A 154 -8.74 17.80 -3.39
C VAL A 154 -9.29 18.90 -4.28
N ASP A 155 -9.97 19.88 -3.67
CA ASP A 155 -10.61 20.98 -4.38
C ASP A 155 -11.53 20.50 -5.52
N GLY A 156 -12.25 19.39 -5.30
CA GLY A 156 -13.13 18.75 -6.29
C GLY A 156 -12.43 17.86 -7.32
N ALA A 157 -11.10 17.88 -7.41
CA ALA A 157 -10.34 17.00 -8.29
C ALA A 157 -10.09 15.64 -7.63
N SER A 158 -10.35 14.53 -8.37
CA SER A 158 -10.07 13.18 -7.87
C SER A 158 -8.58 12.92 -7.75
N VAL A 159 -8.17 12.30 -6.63
CA VAL A 159 -6.78 11.90 -6.34
C VAL A 159 -6.70 10.38 -6.21
N GLU A 160 -5.82 9.76 -7.00
CA GLU A 160 -5.62 8.32 -6.96
C GLU A 160 -4.58 7.94 -5.89
N LEU A 161 -5.06 7.26 -4.84
CA LEU A 161 -4.23 6.68 -3.80
C LEU A 161 -4.20 5.14 -3.93
N THR A 162 -3.08 4.53 -3.56
CA THR A 162 -3.05 3.07 -3.37
C THR A 162 -3.96 2.68 -2.20
N VAL A 163 -4.28 1.39 -2.08
CA VAL A 163 -5.10 0.88 -0.96
C VAL A 163 -4.49 1.25 0.38
N LEU A 164 -3.16 1.17 0.50
CA LEU A 164 -2.47 1.50 1.73
C LEU A 164 -2.46 3.00 2.01
N GLU A 165 -2.15 3.82 1.03
CA GLU A 165 -2.16 5.28 1.17
C GLU A 165 -3.54 5.80 1.55
N PHE A 166 -4.60 5.23 0.95
CA PHE A 166 -5.98 5.56 1.33
C PHE A 166 -6.26 5.20 2.80
N ASN A 167 -5.89 3.98 3.22
CA ASN A 167 -6.10 3.54 4.60
C ASN A 167 -5.34 4.40 5.60
N LEU A 168 -4.12 4.83 5.24
CA LEU A 168 -3.31 5.73 6.05
C LEU A 168 -3.98 7.10 6.20
N LEU A 169 -4.41 7.70 5.09
CA LEU A 169 -5.12 8.97 5.11
C LEU A 169 -6.42 8.88 5.90
N ALA A 170 -7.20 7.80 5.69
CA ALA A 170 -8.43 7.56 6.44
C ALA A 170 -8.18 7.39 7.95
N ALA A 171 -7.10 6.70 8.33
CA ALA A 171 -6.73 6.55 9.75
C ALA A 171 -6.40 7.90 10.40
N ILE A 172 -5.70 8.79 9.69
CA ILE A 172 -5.42 10.15 10.16
C ILE A 172 -6.72 10.98 10.22
N ALA A 173 -7.60 10.82 9.22
CA ALA A 173 -8.83 11.61 9.08
C ALA A 173 -9.92 11.25 10.10
N ARG A 174 -9.88 10.05 10.72
CA ARG A 174 -10.85 9.64 11.74
C ARG A 174 -10.80 10.45 13.03
N ALA A 175 -9.71 11.17 13.26
CA ALA A 175 -9.53 12.02 14.42
C ALA A 175 -9.12 13.45 13.98
N PRO A 176 -10.02 14.22 13.31
CA PRO A 176 -9.67 15.53 12.78
C PRO A 176 -9.21 16.47 13.92
N GLY A 177 -8.14 17.20 13.69
CA GLY A 177 -7.54 18.10 14.68
C GLY A 177 -6.75 17.41 15.80
N LEU A 178 -6.89 16.09 15.99
CA LEU A 178 -6.14 15.32 16.99
C LEU A 178 -4.91 14.65 16.36
N VAL A 179 -3.87 14.46 17.17
CA VAL A 179 -2.67 13.76 16.74
C VAL A 179 -2.88 12.26 16.83
N VAL A 180 -2.71 11.55 15.72
CA VAL A 180 -2.65 10.09 15.69
C VAL A 180 -1.18 9.68 15.80
N THR A 181 -0.87 8.85 16.80
CA THR A 181 0.51 8.42 17.06
C THR A 181 1.03 7.49 15.97
N ARG A 182 2.36 7.40 15.83
CA ARG A 182 2.99 6.50 14.84
C ARG A 182 2.57 5.05 15.05
N ASP A 183 2.61 4.56 16.28
CA ASP A 183 2.22 3.19 16.63
C ASP A 183 0.75 2.92 16.27
N ALA A 184 -0.15 3.86 16.57
CA ALA A 184 -1.55 3.73 16.20
C ALA A 184 -1.78 3.68 14.69
N LEU A 185 -0.98 4.42 13.90
CA LEU A 185 -1.04 4.38 12.43
C LEU A 185 -0.45 3.07 11.90
N LEU A 186 0.68 2.61 12.45
CA LEU A 186 1.26 1.32 12.09
C LEU A 186 0.28 0.18 12.36
N ASP A 187 -0.32 0.15 13.54
CA ASP A 187 -1.34 -0.86 13.89
C ASP A 187 -2.58 -0.77 12.99
N ALA A 188 -3.05 0.44 12.68
CA ALA A 188 -4.21 0.63 11.82
C ALA A 188 -3.95 0.22 10.36
N VAL A 189 -2.73 0.46 9.87
CA VAL A 189 -2.38 0.28 8.45
C VAL A 189 -1.67 -1.05 8.19
N TRP A 190 -0.80 -1.55 9.05
CA TRP A 190 -0.09 -2.83 8.88
C TRP A 190 -0.57 -3.93 9.84
N GLY A 191 -1.40 -3.57 10.81
CA GLY A 191 -1.99 -4.49 11.79
C GLY A 191 -1.24 -4.50 13.11
N PRO A 192 -1.93 -4.92 14.20
CA PRO A 192 -1.35 -4.93 15.55
C PRO A 192 -0.12 -5.83 15.61
N GLY A 193 0.94 -5.31 16.26
CA GLY A 193 2.21 -6.00 16.41
C GLY A 193 3.10 -5.97 15.17
N TYR A 194 2.88 -5.03 14.25
CA TYR A 194 3.80 -4.82 13.13
C TYR A 194 5.21 -4.48 13.64
N THR A 195 6.20 -5.25 13.21
CA THR A 195 7.61 -5.14 13.62
C THR A 195 8.51 -4.60 12.51
N GLY A 196 7.92 -3.97 11.49
CA GLY A 196 8.67 -3.38 10.38
C GLY A 196 9.33 -2.05 10.76
N ASP A 197 9.95 -1.43 9.75
CA ASP A 197 10.67 -0.17 9.90
C ASP A 197 9.71 1.02 10.03
N ASP A 198 9.90 1.85 11.05
CA ASP A 198 9.11 3.07 11.26
C ASP A 198 9.25 4.08 10.10
N HIS A 199 10.35 4.02 9.36
CA HIS A 199 10.55 4.83 8.15
C HIS A 199 9.53 4.56 7.05
N LEU A 200 8.94 3.35 7.03
CA LEU A 200 7.88 3.00 6.08
C LEU A 200 6.70 3.97 6.17
N LEU A 201 6.29 4.31 7.40
CA LEU A 201 5.20 5.26 7.63
C LEU A 201 5.53 6.65 7.06
N ASP A 202 6.76 7.14 7.25
CA ASP A 202 7.18 8.45 6.74
C ASP A 202 7.15 8.51 5.21
N VAL A 203 7.62 7.45 4.54
CA VAL A 203 7.60 7.36 3.07
C VAL A 203 6.15 7.37 2.55
N HIS A 204 5.25 6.59 3.16
CA HIS A 204 3.85 6.59 2.74
C HIS A 204 3.14 7.92 3.02
N VAL A 205 3.41 8.59 4.14
CA VAL A 205 2.91 9.95 4.39
C VAL A 205 3.44 10.93 3.35
N ALA A 206 4.73 10.84 2.98
CA ALA A 206 5.29 11.68 1.92
C ALA A 206 4.63 11.42 0.57
N ASN A 207 4.33 10.15 0.23
CA ASN A 207 3.61 9.79 -0.98
C ASN A 207 2.18 10.34 -0.99
N VAL A 208 1.45 10.21 0.12
CA VAL A 208 0.11 10.80 0.28
C VAL A 208 0.17 12.31 0.07
N ARG A 209 1.06 13.01 0.76
CA ARG A 209 1.25 14.47 0.61
C ARG A 209 1.51 14.85 -0.84
N ARG A 210 2.46 14.19 -1.50
CA ARG A 210 2.80 14.45 -2.91
C ARG A 210 1.58 14.32 -3.81
N LYS A 211 0.74 13.29 -3.61
CA LYS A 211 -0.47 13.05 -4.40
C LYS A 211 -1.59 14.06 -4.10
N LEU A 212 -1.69 14.52 -2.85
CA LEU A 212 -2.62 15.57 -2.45
C LEU A 212 -2.15 16.98 -2.85
N GLY A 213 -0.90 17.16 -3.33
CA GLY A 213 -0.31 18.46 -3.54
C GLY A 213 -0.02 19.23 -2.24
N ASP A 214 0.25 18.48 -1.14
CA ASP A 214 0.46 19.02 0.20
C ASP A 214 1.96 19.21 0.49
N ASP A 215 2.39 20.43 0.76
CA ASP A 215 3.79 20.77 1.06
C ASP A 215 4.11 20.46 2.53
N PRO A 216 5.11 19.61 2.83
CA PRO A 216 5.55 19.35 4.20
C PRO A 216 6.02 20.60 4.97
N GLY A 217 6.54 21.60 4.26
CA GLY A 217 7.00 22.87 4.84
C GLY A 217 5.87 23.84 5.20
N ALA A 218 4.75 23.75 4.48
CA ALA A 218 3.53 24.52 4.71
C ALA A 218 2.30 23.60 4.54
N PRO A 219 2.10 22.61 5.44
CA PRO A 219 1.10 21.58 5.24
C PRO A 219 -0.31 22.16 5.23
N ARG A 220 -1.03 21.86 4.16
CA ARG A 220 -2.44 22.21 4.01
C ARG A 220 -3.34 21.16 4.66
N PHE A 221 -3.02 19.88 4.52
CA PHE A 221 -3.87 18.78 4.97
C PHE A 221 -3.24 17.95 6.08
N VAL A 222 -2.06 17.37 5.86
CA VAL A 222 -1.43 16.44 6.79
C VAL A 222 -0.25 17.11 7.47
N GLU A 223 -0.36 17.40 8.76
CA GLU A 223 0.69 17.99 9.57
C GLU A 223 1.50 16.92 10.30
N THR A 224 2.83 17.10 10.36
CA THR A 224 3.71 16.27 11.19
C THR A 224 3.85 16.90 12.58
N VAL A 225 3.48 16.16 13.62
CA VAL A 225 3.78 16.50 15.00
C VAL A 225 5.03 15.77 15.41
N ARG A 226 6.17 16.47 15.42
CA ARG A 226 7.51 15.89 15.60
C ARG A 226 7.57 15.05 16.89
N GLY A 227 8.12 13.84 16.75
CA GLY A 227 8.27 12.89 17.86
C GLY A 227 6.98 12.23 18.34
N VAL A 228 5.81 12.55 17.76
CA VAL A 228 4.52 12.01 18.18
C VAL A 228 3.82 11.27 17.04
N GLY A 229 3.53 11.94 15.92
CA GLY A 229 2.76 11.34 14.83
C GLY A 229 2.29 12.36 13.81
N PHE A 230 1.07 12.16 13.31
CA PHE A 230 0.49 12.98 12.26
C PHE A 230 -0.93 13.43 12.65
N ARG A 231 -1.36 14.54 12.08
CA ARG A 231 -2.67 15.12 12.31
C ARG A 231 -3.27 15.62 11.01
N LEU A 232 -4.56 15.40 10.79
CA LEU A 232 -5.29 16.12 9.77
C LEU A 232 -5.60 17.53 10.28
N ARG A 233 -5.22 18.55 9.52
CA ARG A 233 -5.57 19.94 9.85
C ARG A 233 -7.08 20.12 9.68
N ASP A 234 -7.68 20.70 10.66
CA ASP A 234 -9.09 21.07 10.61
C ASP A 234 -9.21 22.31 9.73
N HIS A 235 -9.78 22.16 8.57
CA HIS A 235 -10.18 23.29 7.73
C HIS A 235 -11.61 23.67 8.14
N GLY A 236 -11.77 24.10 9.39
CA GLY A 236 -12.95 24.87 9.74
C GLY A 236 -13.04 26.10 8.80
N PRO A 237 -14.22 26.63 8.51
CA PRO A 237 -14.34 27.85 7.72
C PRO A 237 -13.43 28.90 8.35
N GLU A 238 -12.52 29.46 7.54
CA GLU A 238 -11.74 30.61 7.97
C GLU A 238 -12.73 31.63 8.53
N ALA A 239 -12.62 31.90 9.83
CA ALA A 239 -13.35 32.99 10.44
C ALA A 239 -12.75 34.28 9.88
N ASP A 240 -13.49 34.92 8.97
CA ASP A 240 -13.28 36.31 8.58
C ASP A 240 -13.29 37.24 9.80
#